data_d68313821fb0ba8ea4e202dd466f1c5a
#
_entry.id   d68313821fb0ba8ea4e202dd466f1c5a
#
_cell.length_a   1.000
_cell.length_b   1.000
_cell.length_c   1.000
_cell.angle_alpha   90.00
_cell.angle_beta   90.00
_cell.angle_gamma   90.00
#
_symmetry.space_group_name_H-M   'P 1'
#
loop_
_entity.id
_entity.type
_entity.pdbx_description
1 polymer ?
#
loop_
_entity_poly.entity_id
_entity_poly.type
_entity_poly.pdbx_seq_one_letter_code
_entity_poly.pdbx_strand_id
1 'polypeptide(L)'
;QNCSIVWCDQTLQAAVIDPGGDLDRLLAHVTQLGVTLEQIWLTHAHIDHAGGTAELARRLNLPIIGPHPGDQFWIDGLPQQGAMFGFPPSEPFTPTRWLDDGDTVTLAGHTLQVRHCPGHTPGHVVFYSPDIQRAFVGDVLFAGSMGRTDFPGGNHAQLIASITERLWPMGDDTVFIPGHGPESTFGAERQTNPYVGGT
;
A
#
# COMPACT_ATOMS: atom_id res chain seq x y z
N GLN A 1 4.78 -3.80 9.79
CA GLN A 1 4.43 -2.88 8.70
C GLN A 1 3.45 -1.79 9.18
N ASN A 2 3.29 -0.74 8.40
CA ASN A 2 2.34 0.35 8.64
C ASN A 2 1.02 0.04 7.93
N CYS A 3 -0.06 -0.15 8.70
CA CYS A 3 -1.43 -0.18 8.20
C CYS A 3 -2.03 1.21 8.40
N SER A 4 -2.62 1.80 7.35
CA SER A 4 -3.16 3.16 7.41
C SER A 4 -4.68 3.17 7.34
N ILE A 5 -5.32 4.03 8.15
CA ILE A 5 -6.73 4.35 8.03
C ILE A 5 -6.83 5.76 7.45
N VAL A 6 -7.49 5.90 6.31
CA VAL A 6 -7.77 7.19 5.67
C VAL A 6 -9.27 7.45 5.75
N TRP A 7 -9.68 8.68 6.06
CA TRP A 7 -11.10 9.01 6.19
C TRP A 7 -11.40 10.45 5.81
N CYS A 8 -12.64 10.69 5.44
CA CYS A 8 -13.19 12.04 5.29
C CYS A 8 -13.72 12.52 6.64
N ASP A 9 -13.25 13.65 7.11
CA ASP A 9 -13.62 14.24 8.40
C ASP A 9 -15.09 14.72 8.48
N GLN A 10 -15.71 14.98 7.32
CA GLN A 10 -17.09 15.43 7.22
C GLN A 10 -18.09 14.27 7.23
N THR A 11 -17.77 13.16 6.54
CA THR A 11 -18.69 12.02 6.37
C THR A 11 -18.34 10.84 7.28
N LEU A 12 -17.12 10.83 7.85
CA LEU A 12 -16.54 9.72 8.63
C LEU A 12 -16.44 8.40 7.86
N GLN A 13 -16.61 8.43 6.53
CA GLN A 13 -16.34 7.30 5.66
C GLN A 13 -14.83 7.08 5.57
N ALA A 14 -14.39 5.83 5.67
CA ALA A 14 -12.99 5.47 5.75
C ALA A 14 -12.62 4.30 4.83
N ALA A 15 -11.36 4.26 4.43
CA ALA A 15 -10.73 3.10 3.84
C ALA A 15 -9.52 2.69 4.69
N VAL A 16 -9.21 1.40 4.70
CA VAL A 16 -7.98 0.88 5.28
C VAL A 16 -7.02 0.48 4.17
N ILE A 17 -5.74 0.86 4.33
CA ILE A 17 -4.67 0.50 3.40
C ILE A 17 -3.79 -0.54 4.08
N ASP A 18 -3.57 -1.66 3.37
CA ASP A 18 -2.69 -2.77 3.76
C ASP A 18 -3.01 -3.35 5.16
N PRO A 19 -4.18 -3.96 5.38
CA PRO A 19 -4.51 -4.61 6.64
C PRO A 19 -3.80 -5.98 6.76
N GLY A 20 -2.51 -5.97 7.08
CA GLY A 20 -1.67 -7.18 7.13
C GLY A 20 -1.98 -8.12 8.28
N GLY A 21 -2.59 -7.62 9.39
CA GLY A 21 -2.92 -8.42 10.56
C GLY A 21 -3.44 -7.57 11.71
N ASP A 22 -3.44 -8.14 12.93
CA ASP A 22 -3.89 -7.46 14.16
C ASP A 22 -5.29 -6.82 14.03
N LEU A 23 -6.22 -7.51 13.35
CA LEU A 23 -7.50 -6.95 12.95
C LEU A 23 -8.34 -6.46 14.14
N ASP A 24 -8.26 -7.11 15.29
CA ASP A 24 -9.00 -6.68 16.47
C ASP A 24 -8.49 -5.32 16.98
N ARG A 25 -7.18 -5.08 16.92
CA ARG A 25 -6.56 -3.80 17.24
C ARG A 25 -6.94 -2.73 16.20
N LEU A 26 -6.92 -3.08 14.91
CA LEU A 26 -7.37 -2.19 13.83
C LEU A 26 -8.81 -1.76 14.06
N LEU A 27 -9.72 -2.69 14.31
CA LEU A 27 -11.15 -2.42 14.53
C LEU A 27 -11.40 -1.62 15.80
N ALA A 28 -10.61 -1.82 16.86
CA ALA A 28 -10.65 -0.97 18.05
C ALA A 28 -10.28 0.48 17.72
N HIS A 29 -9.25 0.71 16.89
CA HIS A 29 -8.91 2.07 16.44
C HIS A 29 -10.00 2.69 15.54
N VAL A 30 -10.57 1.93 14.61
CA VAL A 30 -11.72 2.39 13.80
C VAL A 30 -12.87 2.87 14.70
N THR A 31 -13.19 2.08 15.72
CA THR A 31 -14.22 2.43 16.71
C THR A 31 -13.85 3.68 17.50
N GLN A 32 -12.61 3.80 17.94
CA GLN A 32 -12.11 4.96 18.69
C GLN A 32 -12.15 6.25 17.86
N LEU A 33 -11.84 6.17 16.56
CA LEU A 33 -11.92 7.27 15.61
C LEU A 33 -13.37 7.64 15.25
N GLY A 34 -14.33 6.74 15.50
CA GLY A 34 -15.73 6.95 15.16
C GLY A 34 -16.00 6.91 13.65
N VAL A 35 -15.13 6.28 12.88
CA VAL A 35 -15.24 6.20 11.42
C VAL A 35 -15.86 4.87 10.96
N THR A 36 -16.39 4.85 9.74
CA THR A 36 -16.97 3.66 9.13
C THR A 36 -16.10 3.20 7.97
N LEU A 37 -15.52 2.00 8.06
CA LEU A 37 -14.78 1.40 6.96
C LEU A 37 -15.72 1.01 5.82
N GLU A 38 -15.41 1.43 4.61
CA GLU A 38 -16.18 1.12 3.39
C GLU A 38 -15.37 0.35 2.36
N GLN A 39 -14.04 0.41 2.42
CA GLN A 39 -13.15 -0.18 1.43
C GLN A 39 -11.84 -0.66 2.06
N ILE A 40 -11.24 -1.67 1.44
CA ILE A 40 -9.86 -2.10 1.69
C ILE A 40 -9.06 -1.78 0.43
N TRP A 41 -7.94 -1.08 0.57
CA TRP A 41 -7.00 -0.79 -0.51
C TRP A 41 -5.69 -1.52 -0.26
N LEU A 42 -5.11 -2.11 -1.31
CA LEU A 42 -3.86 -2.84 -1.21
C LEU A 42 -2.80 -2.22 -2.13
N THR A 43 -1.63 -1.94 -1.57
CA THR A 43 -0.46 -1.52 -2.33
C THR A 43 0.16 -2.70 -3.05
N HIS A 44 0.33 -3.84 -2.38
CA HIS A 44 0.88 -5.08 -2.90
C HIS A 44 0.46 -6.29 -2.03
N ALA A 45 0.84 -7.50 -2.41
CA ALA A 45 0.30 -8.72 -1.80
C ALA A 45 1.30 -9.54 -0.98
N HIS A 46 2.31 -8.92 -0.36
CA HIS A 46 3.07 -9.61 0.68
C HIS A 46 2.23 -9.83 1.93
N ILE A 47 2.53 -10.89 2.68
CA ILE A 47 1.73 -11.37 3.82
C ILE A 47 1.50 -10.31 4.89
N ASP A 48 2.50 -9.50 5.19
CA ASP A 48 2.43 -8.45 6.20
C ASP A 48 1.59 -7.25 5.76
N HIS A 49 1.25 -7.12 4.47
CA HIS A 49 0.34 -6.11 3.91
C HIS A 49 -1.06 -6.68 3.63
N ALA A 50 -1.14 -7.90 3.11
CA ALA A 50 -2.39 -8.48 2.62
C ALA A 50 -2.97 -9.58 3.53
N GLY A 51 -2.24 -10.02 4.56
CA GLY A 51 -2.59 -11.22 5.33
C GLY A 51 -3.93 -11.17 6.05
N GLY A 52 -4.36 -9.99 6.50
CA GLY A 52 -5.66 -9.80 7.17
C GLY A 52 -6.82 -9.45 6.22
N THR A 53 -6.53 -9.25 4.94
CA THR A 53 -7.50 -8.72 3.97
C THR A 53 -8.74 -9.58 3.80
N ALA A 54 -8.58 -10.89 3.55
CA ALA A 54 -9.71 -11.81 3.35
C ALA A 54 -10.64 -11.86 4.56
N GLU A 55 -10.06 -11.94 5.75
CA GLU A 55 -10.82 -11.95 7.00
C GLU A 55 -11.54 -10.64 7.25
N LEU A 56 -10.87 -9.50 7.08
CA LEU A 56 -11.48 -8.18 7.27
C LEU A 56 -12.62 -7.94 6.28
N ALA A 57 -12.40 -8.27 5.00
CA ALA A 57 -13.43 -8.16 3.96
C ALA A 57 -14.67 -8.99 4.32
N ARG A 58 -14.49 -10.22 4.80
CA ARG A 58 -15.60 -11.08 5.23
C ARG A 58 -16.30 -10.56 6.49
N ARG A 59 -15.56 -10.08 7.49
CA ARG A 59 -16.12 -9.56 8.75
C ARG A 59 -17.04 -8.36 8.53
N LEU A 60 -16.67 -7.47 7.61
CA LEU A 60 -17.36 -6.19 7.41
C LEU A 60 -18.07 -6.08 6.05
N ASN A 61 -18.03 -7.13 5.23
CA ASN A 61 -18.54 -7.14 3.85
C ASN A 61 -17.99 -6.00 2.99
N LEU A 62 -16.66 -5.81 3.01
CA LEU A 62 -15.97 -4.73 2.32
C LEU A 62 -15.43 -5.17 0.95
N PRO A 63 -15.50 -4.29 -0.08
CA PRO A 63 -14.79 -4.49 -1.33
C PRO A 63 -13.27 -4.38 -1.12
N ILE A 64 -12.52 -5.22 -1.84
CA ILE A 64 -11.06 -5.20 -1.90
C ILE A 64 -10.66 -4.54 -3.22
N ILE A 65 -9.85 -3.48 -3.16
CA ILE A 65 -9.41 -2.70 -4.30
C ILE A 65 -7.89 -2.74 -4.37
N GLY A 66 -7.36 -3.20 -5.50
CA GLY A 66 -5.92 -3.46 -5.69
C GLY A 66 -5.46 -4.81 -5.13
N PRO A 67 -4.19 -5.11 -5.33
CA PRO A 67 -3.19 -4.33 -6.08
C PRO A 67 -3.36 -4.45 -7.61
N HIS A 68 -2.27 -4.32 -8.38
CA HIS A 68 -2.27 -4.65 -9.82
C HIS A 68 -2.25 -6.17 -10.03
N PRO A 69 -2.82 -6.70 -11.15
CA PRO A 69 -2.88 -8.16 -11.41
C PRO A 69 -1.53 -8.88 -11.38
N GLY A 70 -0.42 -8.17 -11.53
CA GLY A 70 0.93 -8.73 -11.38
C GLY A 70 1.20 -9.43 -10.06
N ASP A 71 0.41 -9.12 -9.01
CA ASP A 71 0.54 -9.72 -7.68
C ASP A 71 -0.44 -10.88 -7.42
N GLN A 72 -1.18 -11.36 -8.42
CA GLN A 72 -2.10 -12.49 -8.25
C GLN A 72 -1.41 -13.70 -7.59
N PHE A 73 -0.20 -14.05 -8.04
CA PHE A 73 0.52 -15.19 -7.50
C PHE A 73 0.94 -15.02 -6.04
N TRP A 74 1.17 -13.78 -5.58
CA TRP A 74 1.40 -13.48 -4.17
C TRP A 74 0.14 -13.68 -3.33
N ILE A 75 -1.04 -13.27 -3.85
CA ILE A 75 -2.33 -13.50 -3.19
C ILE A 75 -2.61 -15.01 -3.09
N ASP A 76 -2.39 -15.75 -4.18
CA ASP A 76 -2.57 -17.20 -4.21
C ASP A 76 -1.62 -17.91 -3.23
N GLY A 77 -0.43 -17.32 -3.01
CA GLY A 77 0.62 -17.80 -2.12
C GLY A 77 0.51 -17.35 -0.65
N LEU A 78 -0.52 -16.59 -0.24
CA LEU A 78 -0.64 -16.08 1.14
C LEU A 78 -0.56 -17.18 2.22
N PRO A 79 -1.19 -18.36 2.07
CA PRO A 79 -1.05 -19.42 3.07
C PRO A 79 0.39 -19.91 3.24
N GLN A 80 1.15 -20.02 2.14
CA GLN A 80 2.55 -20.44 2.16
C GLN A 80 3.46 -19.35 2.77
N GLN A 81 3.22 -18.08 2.44
CA GLN A 81 3.91 -16.96 3.05
C GLN A 81 3.69 -16.95 4.57
N GLY A 82 2.42 -17.11 5.01
CA GLY A 82 2.08 -17.17 6.43
C GLY A 82 2.84 -18.28 7.16
N ALA A 83 2.87 -19.47 6.60
CA ALA A 83 3.60 -20.60 7.17
C ALA A 83 5.12 -20.37 7.20
N MET A 84 5.69 -19.75 6.16
CA MET A 84 7.13 -19.48 6.05
C MET A 84 7.61 -18.41 7.03
N PHE A 85 6.83 -17.37 7.24
CA PHE A 85 7.22 -16.21 8.04
C PHE A 85 6.60 -16.16 9.44
N GLY A 86 5.84 -17.19 9.81
CA GLY A 86 5.25 -17.29 11.16
C GLY A 86 4.06 -16.35 11.39
N PHE A 87 3.36 -15.96 10.34
CA PHE A 87 2.11 -15.21 10.45
C PHE A 87 0.92 -16.11 10.77
N PRO A 88 -0.16 -15.58 11.31
CA PRO A 88 -1.43 -16.30 11.43
C PRO A 88 -1.89 -16.87 10.07
N PRO A 89 -2.71 -17.92 10.06
CA PRO A 89 -3.26 -18.46 8.83
C PRO A 89 -3.97 -17.35 8.02
N SER A 90 -3.62 -17.24 6.75
CA SER A 90 -4.21 -16.27 5.82
C SER A 90 -4.79 -17.00 4.61
N GLU A 91 -5.88 -16.48 4.08
CA GLU A 91 -6.60 -17.07 2.96
C GLU A 91 -6.34 -16.26 1.68
N PRO A 92 -6.22 -16.91 0.50
CA PRO A 92 -6.25 -16.20 -0.76
C PRO A 92 -7.61 -15.51 -0.96
N PHE A 93 -7.61 -14.46 -1.75
CA PHE A 93 -8.83 -13.74 -2.11
C PHE A 93 -8.78 -13.28 -3.57
N THR A 94 -9.91 -12.86 -4.10
CA THR A 94 -9.97 -12.17 -5.38
C THR A 94 -10.36 -10.72 -5.13
N PRO A 95 -9.55 -9.74 -5.52
CA PRO A 95 -9.93 -8.34 -5.44
C PRO A 95 -11.25 -8.06 -6.17
N THR A 96 -12.09 -7.23 -5.59
CA THR A 96 -13.29 -6.73 -6.24
C THR A 96 -12.93 -5.89 -7.47
N ARG A 97 -11.79 -5.20 -7.39
CA ARG A 97 -11.22 -4.42 -8.49
C ARG A 97 -9.70 -4.50 -8.45
N TRP A 98 -9.09 -4.90 -9.55
CA TRP A 98 -7.66 -4.72 -9.81
C TRP A 98 -7.38 -3.27 -10.20
N LEU A 99 -6.13 -2.85 -10.02
CA LEU A 99 -5.70 -1.48 -10.34
C LEU A 99 -4.60 -1.48 -11.40
N ASP A 100 -4.74 -0.58 -12.35
CA ASP A 100 -3.73 -0.28 -13.37
C ASP A 100 -3.13 1.12 -13.17
N ASP A 101 -2.03 1.40 -13.89
CA ASP A 101 -1.41 2.73 -13.87
C ASP A 101 -2.38 3.79 -14.41
N GLY A 102 -2.50 4.91 -13.69
CA GLY A 102 -3.41 5.99 -14.05
C GLY A 102 -4.85 5.80 -13.57
N ASP A 103 -5.18 4.67 -12.96
CA ASP A 103 -6.45 4.49 -12.27
C ASP A 103 -6.61 5.48 -11.11
N THR A 104 -7.81 5.50 -10.56
CA THR A 104 -8.14 6.26 -9.36
C THR A 104 -8.92 5.41 -8.37
N VAL A 105 -8.77 5.70 -7.08
CA VAL A 105 -9.67 5.23 -6.03
C VAL A 105 -10.39 6.42 -5.42
N THR A 106 -11.62 6.24 -5.01
CA THR A 106 -12.47 7.32 -4.48
C THR A 106 -13.03 6.95 -3.13
N LEU A 107 -12.94 7.88 -2.19
CA LEU A 107 -13.53 7.77 -0.85
C LEU A 107 -14.26 9.07 -0.51
N ALA A 108 -15.55 8.98 -0.20
CA ALA A 108 -16.37 10.14 0.18
C ALA A 108 -16.29 11.32 -0.81
N GLY A 109 -16.18 11.03 -2.12
CA GLY A 109 -16.05 12.04 -3.17
C GLY A 109 -14.62 12.56 -3.40
N HIS A 110 -13.66 12.22 -2.55
CA HIS A 110 -12.23 12.53 -2.75
C HIS A 110 -11.55 11.45 -3.56
N THR A 111 -10.69 11.84 -4.50
CA THR A 111 -10.04 10.91 -5.43
C THR A 111 -8.54 10.88 -5.20
N LEU A 112 -7.98 9.68 -5.06
CA LEU A 112 -6.53 9.45 -5.08
C LEU A 112 -6.14 8.82 -6.42
N GLN A 113 -5.02 9.27 -6.95
CA GLN A 113 -4.42 8.72 -8.17
C GLN A 113 -3.68 7.43 -7.84
N VAL A 114 -3.71 6.48 -8.76
CA VAL A 114 -2.96 5.23 -8.68
C VAL A 114 -1.76 5.29 -9.61
N ARG A 115 -0.60 4.88 -9.12
CA ARG A 115 0.61 4.67 -9.94
C ARG A 115 1.08 3.24 -9.78
N HIS A 116 1.25 2.54 -10.89
CA HIS A 116 1.89 1.22 -10.89
C HIS A 116 3.40 1.41 -10.73
N CYS A 117 3.95 0.91 -9.64
CA CYS A 117 5.35 1.08 -9.23
C CYS A 117 6.01 -0.29 -8.97
N PRO A 118 6.21 -1.11 -10.03
CA PRO A 118 6.77 -2.45 -9.86
C PRO A 118 8.24 -2.42 -9.47
N GLY A 119 8.72 -3.56 -8.96
CA GLY A 119 10.12 -3.79 -8.63
C GLY A 119 10.34 -4.43 -7.27
N HIS A 120 9.63 -4.02 -6.23
CA HIS A 120 9.51 -4.79 -4.99
C HIS A 120 8.64 -6.03 -5.19
N THR A 121 7.43 -5.83 -5.71
CA THR A 121 6.61 -6.86 -6.35
C THR A 121 6.22 -6.40 -7.76
N PRO A 122 5.82 -7.31 -8.66
CA PRO A 122 5.41 -6.92 -10.00
C PRO A 122 4.06 -6.18 -10.04
N GLY A 123 3.22 -6.34 -9.03
CA GLY A 123 1.90 -5.72 -8.96
C GLY A 123 1.80 -4.54 -7.98
N HIS A 124 2.93 -4.01 -7.51
CA HIS A 124 2.92 -2.93 -6.53
C HIS A 124 2.30 -1.64 -7.09
N VAL A 125 1.36 -1.03 -6.35
CA VAL A 125 0.76 0.27 -6.67
C VAL A 125 0.95 1.26 -5.51
N VAL A 126 0.91 2.54 -5.84
CA VAL A 126 1.00 3.68 -4.92
C VAL A 126 -0.28 4.49 -5.02
N PHE A 127 -0.81 4.94 -3.90
CA PHE A 127 -1.96 5.84 -3.83
C PHE A 127 -1.47 7.25 -3.53
N TYR A 128 -1.82 8.21 -4.39
CA TYR A 128 -1.37 9.60 -4.27
C TYR A 128 -2.54 10.57 -4.28
N SER A 129 -2.60 11.43 -3.28
CA SER A 129 -3.52 12.57 -3.21
C SER A 129 -2.76 13.88 -3.47
N PRO A 130 -2.90 14.49 -4.65
CA PRO A 130 -2.26 15.77 -4.95
C PRO A 130 -2.82 16.92 -4.11
N ASP A 131 -4.10 16.86 -3.72
CA ASP A 131 -4.77 17.93 -2.97
C ASP A 131 -4.16 18.16 -1.58
N ILE A 132 -3.68 17.09 -0.96
CA ILE A 132 -3.04 17.14 0.36
C ILE A 132 -1.56 16.76 0.33
N GLN A 133 -0.99 16.59 -0.87
CA GLN A 133 0.40 16.20 -1.09
C GLN A 133 0.85 15.00 -0.23
N ARG A 134 0.04 13.92 -0.25
CA ARG A 134 0.30 12.68 0.49
C ARG A 134 0.31 11.49 -0.46
N ALA A 135 1.28 10.58 -0.26
CA ALA A 135 1.39 9.33 -0.99
C ALA A 135 1.53 8.14 -0.03
N PHE A 136 0.76 7.07 -0.26
CA PHE A 136 0.92 5.78 0.41
C PHE A 136 1.72 4.90 -0.53
N VAL A 137 2.99 4.70 -0.21
CA VAL A 137 3.95 4.12 -1.16
C VAL A 137 4.25 2.64 -0.90
N GLY A 138 3.65 2.05 0.14
CA GLY A 138 3.96 0.66 0.52
C GLY A 138 5.46 0.44 0.61
N ASP A 139 5.95 -0.60 -0.05
CA ASP A 139 7.35 -1.01 0.00
C ASP A 139 8.17 -0.56 -1.23
N VAL A 140 7.78 0.56 -1.85
CA VAL A 140 8.58 1.16 -2.93
C VAL A 140 9.75 1.97 -2.35
N LEU A 141 9.48 2.87 -1.41
CA LEU A 141 10.45 3.80 -0.84
C LEU A 141 10.28 3.90 0.68
N PHE A 142 11.40 3.98 1.39
CA PHE A 142 11.46 4.18 2.84
C PHE A 142 12.33 5.38 3.18
N ALA A 143 12.18 5.92 4.38
CA ALA A 143 13.11 6.93 4.90
C ALA A 143 14.54 6.35 4.98
N GLY A 144 15.43 6.86 4.13
CA GLY A 144 16.82 6.40 4.03
C GLY A 144 17.02 5.01 3.39
N SER A 145 15.98 4.42 2.77
CA SER A 145 16.06 3.09 2.18
C SER A 145 15.03 2.92 1.06
N MET A 146 14.94 1.72 0.50
CA MET A 146 13.92 1.32 -0.46
C MET A 146 13.56 -0.15 -0.28
N GLY A 147 12.50 -0.60 -0.93
CA GLY A 147 12.06 -1.99 -0.90
C GLY A 147 13.12 -2.96 -1.42
N ARG A 148 13.14 -4.17 -0.85
CA ARG A 148 13.98 -5.25 -1.37
C ARG A 148 13.44 -5.80 -2.68
N THR A 149 14.31 -6.37 -3.49
CA THR A 149 13.98 -6.83 -4.85
C THR A 149 14.40 -8.27 -5.13
N ASP A 150 14.73 -9.03 -4.09
CA ASP A 150 15.23 -10.40 -4.16
C ASP A 150 14.15 -11.49 -3.94
N PHE A 151 12.90 -11.07 -3.73
CA PHE A 151 11.77 -11.99 -3.72
C PHE A 151 11.28 -12.32 -5.14
N PRO A 152 10.52 -13.43 -5.33
CA PRO A 152 9.96 -13.80 -6.63
C PRO A 152 9.23 -12.64 -7.31
N GLY A 153 9.58 -12.35 -8.57
CA GLY A 153 9.02 -11.22 -9.32
C GLY A 153 9.65 -9.87 -9.00
N GLY A 154 10.57 -9.78 -8.02
CA GLY A 154 11.31 -8.56 -7.72
C GLY A 154 12.30 -8.18 -8.82
N ASN A 155 12.51 -6.89 -9.04
CA ASN A 155 13.41 -6.35 -10.06
C ASN A 155 13.99 -5.01 -9.63
N HIS A 156 15.29 -4.98 -9.35
CA HIS A 156 15.96 -3.78 -8.84
C HIS A 156 15.89 -2.59 -9.81
N ALA A 157 16.15 -2.83 -11.10
CA ALA A 157 16.11 -1.76 -12.10
C ALA A 157 14.71 -1.16 -12.25
N GLN A 158 13.66 -1.99 -12.18
CA GLN A 158 12.28 -1.51 -12.21
C GLN A 158 11.95 -0.70 -10.96
N LEU A 159 12.43 -1.11 -9.78
CA LEU A 159 12.18 -0.35 -8.55
C LEU A 159 12.82 1.03 -8.61
N ILE A 160 14.06 1.12 -9.06
CA ILE A 160 14.73 2.42 -9.29
C ILE A 160 13.93 3.28 -10.27
N ALA A 161 13.50 2.73 -11.41
CA ALA A 161 12.68 3.44 -12.38
C ALA A 161 11.33 3.88 -11.78
N SER A 162 10.67 3.02 -11.01
CA SER A 162 9.44 3.37 -10.30
C SER A 162 9.62 4.56 -9.37
N ILE A 163 10.73 4.61 -8.63
CA ILE A 163 11.02 5.74 -7.74
C ILE A 163 11.33 7.01 -8.54
N THR A 164 12.26 6.92 -9.49
CA THR A 164 12.78 8.12 -10.18
C THR A 164 11.83 8.69 -11.22
N GLU A 165 11.05 7.83 -11.91
CA GLU A 165 10.18 8.26 -13.00
C GLU A 165 8.71 8.44 -12.58
N ARG A 166 8.30 7.86 -11.44
CA ARG A 166 6.91 7.88 -10.98
C ARG A 166 6.69 8.61 -9.67
N LEU A 167 7.61 8.47 -8.68
CA LEU A 167 7.46 9.14 -7.39
C LEU A 167 8.03 10.56 -7.43
N TRP A 168 9.27 10.78 -7.95
CA TRP A 168 9.86 12.11 -7.99
C TRP A 168 9.00 13.16 -8.69
N PRO A 169 8.28 12.85 -9.81
CA PRO A 169 7.36 13.81 -10.45
C PRO A 169 6.16 14.24 -9.61
N MET A 170 5.86 13.56 -8.49
CA MET A 170 4.79 14.00 -7.57
C MET A 170 5.18 15.24 -6.76
N GLY A 171 6.45 15.67 -6.81
CA GLY A 171 6.96 16.89 -6.17
C GLY A 171 7.66 16.64 -4.84
N ASP A 172 8.69 17.46 -4.61
CA ASP A 172 9.60 17.32 -3.47
C ASP A 172 8.89 17.51 -2.10
N ASP A 173 7.82 18.31 -2.06
CA ASP A 173 7.03 18.57 -0.84
C ASP A 173 6.04 17.45 -0.49
N THR A 174 5.87 16.46 -1.37
CA THR A 174 4.97 15.34 -1.09
C THR A 174 5.52 14.48 0.05
N VAL A 175 4.73 14.39 1.12
CA VAL A 175 5.01 13.47 2.24
C VAL A 175 4.53 12.08 1.86
N PHE A 176 5.36 11.08 2.06
CA PHE A 176 4.94 9.70 1.85
C PHE A 176 4.87 8.89 3.14
N ILE A 177 3.89 8.00 3.17
CA ILE A 177 3.69 7.01 4.21
C ILE A 177 4.17 5.67 3.64
N PRO A 178 5.29 5.13 4.15
CA PRO A 178 5.83 3.85 3.68
C PRO A 178 5.13 2.65 4.33
N GLY A 179 5.34 1.47 3.78
CA GLY A 179 4.93 0.21 4.42
C GLY A 179 5.71 -0.09 5.71
N HIS A 180 6.93 0.41 5.84
CA HIS A 180 7.76 0.24 7.03
C HIS A 180 8.52 1.52 7.40
N GLY A 181 8.68 1.74 8.71
CA GLY A 181 9.43 2.87 9.22
C GLY A 181 8.65 4.18 9.24
N PRO A 182 9.35 5.31 9.44
CA PRO A 182 8.72 6.63 9.55
C PRO A 182 8.37 7.22 8.17
N GLU A 183 7.50 8.23 8.19
CA GLU A 183 7.24 9.11 7.06
C GLU A 183 8.50 9.90 6.66
N SER A 184 8.57 10.30 5.39
CA SER A 184 9.56 11.22 4.86
C SER A 184 8.95 12.04 3.72
N THR A 185 9.74 12.85 3.03
CA THR A 185 9.32 13.57 1.81
C THR A 185 10.11 13.08 0.61
N PHE A 186 9.52 13.17 -0.57
CA PHE A 186 10.25 12.80 -1.79
C PHE A 186 11.49 13.69 -2.00
N GLY A 187 11.42 14.96 -1.63
CA GLY A 187 12.56 15.88 -1.72
C GLY A 187 13.72 15.50 -0.79
N ALA A 188 13.43 15.10 0.45
CA ALA A 188 14.45 14.63 1.38
C ALA A 188 15.14 13.36 0.86
N GLU A 189 14.36 12.37 0.42
CA GLU A 189 14.90 11.11 -0.09
C GLU A 189 15.64 11.30 -1.42
N ARG A 190 15.15 12.13 -2.31
CA ARG A 190 15.83 12.46 -3.56
C ARG A 190 17.20 13.09 -3.35
N GLN A 191 17.38 13.83 -2.25
CA GLN A 191 18.66 14.45 -1.92
C GLN A 191 19.60 13.49 -1.16
N THR A 192 19.09 12.70 -0.23
CA THR A 192 19.93 12.04 0.77
C THR A 192 19.81 10.51 0.83
N ASN A 193 18.83 9.91 0.14
CA ASN A 193 18.66 8.46 0.16
C ASN A 193 19.87 7.76 -0.46
N PRO A 194 20.53 6.82 0.24
CA PRO A 194 21.77 6.20 -0.24
C PRO A 194 21.59 5.29 -1.46
N TYR A 195 20.36 4.93 -1.83
CA TYR A 195 20.06 4.02 -2.95
C TYR A 195 19.59 4.76 -4.20
N VAL A 196 18.85 5.86 -4.03
CA VAL A 196 18.17 6.56 -5.13
C VAL A 196 18.33 8.09 -5.03
N GLY A 197 19.09 8.59 -4.06
CA GLY A 197 19.37 10.01 -3.90
C GLY A 197 20.48 10.50 -4.85
N GLY A 198 20.54 11.83 -5.01
CA GLY A 198 21.53 12.48 -5.87
C GLY A 198 21.26 12.37 -7.37
N THR A 199 20.02 12.02 -7.76
CA THR A 199 19.57 11.89 -9.15
C THR A 199 18.69 13.06 -9.59
#